data_64593a201e16eede48e244ef7765358d
#
_entry.id   64593a201e16eede48e244ef7765358d
#
_cell.length_a   1.000
_cell.length_b   1.000
_cell.length_c   1.000
_cell.angle_alpha   90.00
_cell.angle_beta   90.00
_cell.angle_gamma   90.00
#
_symmetry.space_group_name_H-M   'P 1'
#
loop_
_entity.id
_entity.type
_entity.pdbx_description
1 polymer ?
#
loop_
_entity_poly.entity_id
_entity_poly.type
_entity_poly.pdbx_seq_one_letter_code
_entity_poly.pdbx_strand_id
1 'polypeptide(L)'
;VVLERVLRRAGDLAGSPTEPIVVFDLDGTLYDNRARTAQILAEYAGEVAAQFPEVAAALGELAPASVHYLLSDTLRAAGITKVEVVSDATRYWRDRFFAERYLKYDAVMEGAVEYTRACLEAGAGVVYLAGRDITDLLGGTVTSLRKWGFPIGEVGVGLVLKPDATLSDEAFKRATMPSLRRMGAVIAFFDNEPANCNVARATYPDAIVGLIETQSVPGAPKPDASIEAIANFRLV
;
A
#
# COMPACT_ATOMS: atom_id res chain seq x y z
N VAL A 1 -18.67 -13.39 2.79
CA VAL A 1 -17.32 -12.92 2.46
C VAL A 1 -17.00 -11.65 3.26
N VAL A 2 -15.71 -11.40 3.58
CA VAL A 2 -15.28 -10.27 4.43
C VAL A 2 -15.76 -8.93 3.86
N LEU A 3 -15.50 -8.70 2.58
CA LEU A 3 -15.80 -7.45 1.89
C LEU A 3 -17.32 -7.11 1.94
N GLU A 4 -18.17 -8.09 1.71
CA GLU A 4 -19.63 -7.92 1.78
C GLU A 4 -20.13 -7.62 3.21
N ARG A 5 -19.47 -8.20 4.23
CA ARG A 5 -19.80 -7.90 5.63
C ARG A 5 -19.50 -6.45 5.97
N VAL A 6 -18.40 -5.89 5.42
CA VAL A 6 -18.06 -4.47 5.59
C VAL A 6 -19.11 -3.59 4.92
N LEU A 7 -19.49 -3.89 3.66
CA LEU A 7 -20.52 -3.10 2.95
C LEU A 7 -21.88 -3.16 3.66
N ARG A 8 -22.29 -4.33 4.12
CA ARG A 8 -23.53 -4.46 4.92
C ARG A 8 -23.48 -3.60 6.16
N ARG A 9 -22.37 -3.69 6.91
CA ARG A 9 -22.18 -2.90 8.14
C ARG A 9 -22.16 -1.40 7.86
N ALA A 10 -21.57 -0.99 6.73
CA ALA A 10 -21.62 0.41 6.28
C ALA A 10 -23.07 0.87 6.09
N GLY A 11 -23.88 0.08 5.37
CA GLY A 11 -25.29 0.39 5.16
C GLY A 11 -26.12 0.41 6.45
N ASP A 12 -25.86 -0.52 7.37
CA ASP A 12 -26.57 -0.57 8.67
C ASP A 12 -26.27 0.66 9.54
N LEU A 13 -25.11 1.31 9.35
CA LEU A 13 -24.66 2.46 10.12
C LEU A 13 -24.76 3.79 9.36
N ALA A 14 -25.16 3.77 8.10
CA ALA A 14 -25.33 4.97 7.28
C ALA A 14 -26.32 5.97 7.93
N GLY A 15 -25.91 7.24 8.01
CA GLY A 15 -26.71 8.27 8.65
C GLY A 15 -26.77 8.19 10.19
N SER A 16 -25.93 7.36 10.81
CA SER A 16 -25.76 7.37 12.27
C SER A 16 -25.05 8.66 12.74
N PRO A 17 -25.19 9.06 14.02
CA PRO A 17 -24.54 10.27 14.55
C PRO A 17 -23.01 10.27 14.39
N THR A 18 -22.40 9.10 14.31
CA THR A 18 -20.98 8.92 14.00
C THR A 18 -20.87 8.14 12.71
N GLU A 19 -20.55 8.83 11.63
CA GLU A 19 -20.43 8.22 10.29
C GLU A 19 -19.46 7.04 10.30
N PRO A 20 -19.81 5.89 9.68
CA PRO A 20 -18.88 4.79 9.53
C PRO A 20 -17.75 5.16 8.57
N ILE A 21 -16.52 4.71 8.85
CA ILE A 21 -15.38 4.85 7.93
C ILE A 21 -14.68 3.52 7.73
N VAL A 22 -14.18 3.32 6.50
CA VAL A 22 -13.31 2.21 6.13
C VAL A 22 -11.92 2.77 5.83
N VAL A 23 -10.91 2.19 6.47
CA VAL A 23 -9.51 2.65 6.36
C VAL A 23 -8.73 1.69 5.47
N PHE A 24 -7.99 2.23 4.51
CA PHE A 24 -7.16 1.48 3.58
C PHE A 24 -5.72 1.99 3.61
N ASP A 25 -4.77 1.09 3.67
CA ASP A 25 -3.42 1.38 3.24
C ASP A 25 -3.33 1.47 1.71
N LEU A 26 -2.23 1.98 1.16
CA LEU A 26 -2.01 2.12 -0.28
C LEU A 26 -1.01 1.08 -0.82
N ASP A 27 0.27 1.18 -0.44
CA ASP A 27 1.37 0.40 -1.03
C ASP A 27 1.37 -1.05 -0.54
N GLY A 28 1.16 -2.00 -1.45
CA GLY A 28 0.95 -3.42 -1.12
C GLY A 28 -0.49 -3.77 -0.78
N THR A 29 -1.39 -2.78 -0.64
CA THR A 29 -2.80 -2.95 -0.29
C THR A 29 -3.73 -2.60 -1.44
N LEU A 30 -3.89 -1.33 -1.79
CA LEU A 30 -4.66 -0.90 -2.97
C LEU A 30 -3.82 -0.83 -4.24
N TYR A 31 -2.49 -0.74 -4.09
CA TYR A 31 -1.52 -0.74 -5.19
C TYR A 31 -0.50 -1.87 -5.03
N ASP A 32 -0.20 -2.52 -6.14
CA ASP A 32 0.98 -3.39 -6.29
C ASP A 32 2.15 -2.53 -6.83
N ASN A 33 3.10 -2.23 -5.98
CA ASN A 33 4.26 -1.40 -6.33
C ASN A 33 5.47 -2.20 -6.86
N ARG A 34 5.32 -3.51 -7.09
CA ARG A 34 6.34 -4.34 -7.71
C ARG A 34 6.64 -3.88 -9.14
N ALA A 35 5.61 -3.43 -9.88
CA ALA A 35 5.77 -2.89 -11.21
C ALA A 35 6.64 -1.61 -11.22
N ARG A 36 6.48 -0.71 -10.22
CA ARG A 36 7.33 0.46 -10.02
C ARG A 36 8.79 0.05 -9.80
N THR A 37 9.04 -0.91 -8.93
CA THR A 37 10.38 -1.44 -8.67
C THR A 37 11.00 -2.07 -9.91
N ALA A 38 10.26 -2.90 -10.65
CA ALA A 38 10.74 -3.52 -11.89
C ALA A 38 11.13 -2.45 -12.94
N GLN A 39 10.30 -1.42 -13.11
CA GLN A 39 10.61 -0.29 -14.01
C GLN A 39 11.90 0.45 -13.62
N ILE A 40 12.08 0.75 -12.32
CA ILE A 40 13.29 1.41 -11.83
C ILE A 40 14.53 0.55 -12.08
N LEU A 41 14.44 -0.75 -11.88
CA LEU A 41 15.54 -1.69 -12.13
C LEU A 41 15.84 -1.84 -13.62
N ALA A 42 14.82 -1.80 -14.50
CA ALA A 42 15.03 -1.79 -15.95
C ALA A 42 15.74 -0.50 -16.42
N GLU A 43 15.41 0.65 -15.82
CA GLU A 43 16.14 1.90 -16.10
C GLU A 43 17.61 1.81 -15.62
N TYR A 44 17.83 1.29 -14.41
CA TYR A 44 19.18 1.05 -13.90
C TYR A 44 19.99 0.10 -14.81
N ALA A 45 19.37 -0.96 -15.31
CA ALA A 45 19.98 -1.89 -16.27
C ALA A 45 20.53 -1.16 -17.51
N GLY A 46 19.76 -0.20 -18.04
CA GLY A 46 20.20 0.62 -19.17
C GLY A 46 21.41 1.48 -18.86
N GLU A 47 21.49 2.07 -17.65
CA GLU A 47 22.60 2.91 -17.25
C GLU A 47 23.92 2.13 -17.05
N VAL A 48 23.83 0.89 -16.56
CA VAL A 48 25.02 0.08 -16.26
C VAL A 48 25.41 -0.88 -17.36
N ALA A 49 24.68 -0.93 -18.48
CA ALA A 49 24.84 -1.92 -19.56
C ALA A 49 26.27 -1.98 -20.14
N ALA A 50 26.93 -0.84 -20.27
CA ALA A 50 28.29 -0.79 -20.80
C ALA A 50 29.34 -1.37 -19.84
N GLN A 51 29.13 -1.27 -18.53
CA GLN A 51 30.07 -1.69 -17.50
C GLN A 51 29.73 -3.09 -16.96
N PHE A 52 28.45 -3.45 -16.87
CA PHE A 52 27.95 -4.71 -16.32
C PHE A 52 26.84 -5.29 -17.22
N PRO A 53 27.19 -5.79 -18.42
CA PRO A 53 26.20 -6.31 -19.37
C PRO A 53 25.38 -7.48 -18.83
N GLU A 54 25.97 -8.30 -17.95
CA GLU A 54 25.26 -9.40 -17.28
C GLU A 54 24.18 -8.90 -16.29
N VAL A 55 24.45 -7.78 -15.60
CA VAL A 55 23.49 -7.12 -14.70
C VAL A 55 22.35 -6.50 -15.52
N ALA A 56 22.71 -5.85 -16.63
CA ALA A 56 21.74 -5.24 -17.53
C ALA A 56 20.79 -6.30 -18.12
N ALA A 57 21.32 -7.46 -18.54
CA ALA A 57 20.50 -8.56 -19.03
C ALA A 57 19.55 -9.13 -17.96
N ALA A 58 20.05 -9.29 -16.71
CA ALA A 58 19.25 -9.83 -15.61
C ALA A 58 18.12 -8.89 -15.15
N LEU A 59 18.35 -7.58 -15.15
CA LEU A 59 17.36 -6.60 -14.65
C LEU A 59 16.48 -6.00 -15.73
N GLY A 60 16.93 -5.99 -17.00
CA GLY A 60 16.20 -5.36 -18.09
C GLY A 60 14.85 -6.01 -18.40
N GLU A 61 14.72 -7.30 -18.13
CA GLU A 61 13.50 -8.10 -18.35
C GLU A 61 12.87 -8.62 -17.05
N LEU A 62 13.20 -8.00 -15.91
CA LEU A 62 12.69 -8.43 -14.62
C LEU A 62 11.17 -8.25 -14.54
N ALA A 63 10.43 -9.36 -14.48
CA ALA A 63 8.98 -9.31 -14.32
C ALA A 63 8.59 -8.80 -12.93
N PRO A 64 7.52 -7.98 -12.78
CA PRO A 64 7.04 -7.52 -11.48
C PRO A 64 6.80 -8.65 -10.47
N ALA A 65 6.33 -9.81 -10.93
CA ALA A 65 6.12 -11.00 -10.10
C ALA A 65 7.40 -11.55 -9.44
N SER A 66 8.58 -11.22 -10.00
CA SER A 66 9.89 -11.65 -9.48
C SER A 66 10.48 -10.63 -8.48
N VAL A 67 9.80 -9.52 -8.23
CA VAL A 67 10.23 -8.52 -7.23
C VAL A 67 9.85 -9.01 -5.84
N HIS A 68 10.83 -9.07 -4.95
CA HIS A 68 10.65 -9.38 -3.52
C HIS A 68 10.45 -8.09 -2.70
N TYR A 69 9.94 -8.24 -1.48
CA TYR A 69 9.78 -7.13 -0.55
C TYR A 69 11.10 -6.37 -0.32
N LEU A 70 12.18 -7.10 -0.04
CA LEU A 70 13.51 -6.49 0.05
C LEU A 70 14.17 -6.47 -1.32
N LEU A 71 14.65 -5.30 -1.72
CA LEU A 71 15.37 -5.14 -2.98
C LEU A 71 16.60 -6.05 -3.04
N SER A 72 17.33 -6.21 -1.92
CA SER A 72 18.49 -7.13 -1.84
C SER A 72 18.14 -8.57 -2.21
N ASP A 73 16.94 -9.03 -1.89
CA ASP A 73 16.48 -10.37 -2.23
C ASP A 73 16.12 -10.47 -3.72
N THR A 74 15.51 -9.42 -4.27
CA THR A 74 15.29 -9.30 -5.72
C THR A 74 16.60 -9.37 -6.50
N LEU A 75 17.60 -8.58 -6.11
CA LEU A 75 18.90 -8.56 -6.76
C LEU A 75 19.62 -9.91 -6.64
N ARG A 76 19.58 -10.52 -5.45
CA ARG A 76 20.17 -11.86 -5.23
C ARG A 76 19.47 -12.93 -6.06
N ALA A 77 18.15 -12.93 -6.16
CA ALA A 77 17.38 -13.85 -7.00
C ALA A 77 17.71 -13.69 -8.49
N ALA A 78 18.03 -12.45 -8.92
CA ALA A 78 18.52 -12.16 -10.27
C ALA A 78 20.02 -12.49 -10.47
N GLY A 79 20.69 -13.11 -9.49
CA GLY A 79 22.11 -13.49 -9.57
C GLY A 79 23.09 -12.34 -9.30
N ILE A 80 22.62 -11.19 -8.84
CA ILE A 80 23.45 -9.98 -8.59
C ILE A 80 23.89 -9.99 -7.14
N THR A 81 25.17 -10.28 -6.90
CA THR A 81 25.75 -10.41 -5.56
C THR A 81 26.96 -9.52 -5.30
N LYS A 82 27.48 -8.84 -6.33
CA LYS A 82 28.59 -7.89 -6.16
C LYS A 82 28.14 -6.70 -5.30
N VAL A 83 28.84 -6.47 -4.18
CA VAL A 83 28.45 -5.50 -3.15
C VAL A 83 28.34 -4.08 -3.72
N GLU A 84 29.26 -3.68 -4.58
CA GLU A 84 29.23 -2.37 -5.24
C GLU A 84 28.00 -2.17 -6.12
N VAL A 85 27.62 -3.20 -6.90
CA VAL A 85 26.42 -3.16 -7.76
C VAL A 85 25.14 -3.15 -6.91
N VAL A 86 25.07 -3.99 -5.89
CA VAL A 86 23.91 -4.02 -4.97
C VAL A 86 23.73 -2.69 -4.26
N SER A 87 24.82 -2.09 -3.77
CA SER A 87 24.78 -0.77 -3.11
C SER A 87 24.33 0.33 -4.07
N ASP A 88 24.86 0.35 -5.28
CA ASP A 88 24.53 1.35 -6.30
C ASP A 88 23.08 1.21 -6.78
N ALA A 89 22.64 -0.01 -7.11
CA ALA A 89 21.26 -0.30 -7.47
C ALA A 89 20.26 0.08 -6.35
N THR A 90 20.65 -0.15 -5.09
CA THR A 90 19.81 0.20 -3.93
C THR A 90 19.66 1.72 -3.79
N ARG A 91 20.75 2.47 -3.97
CA ARG A 91 20.69 3.94 -3.96
C ARG A 91 19.83 4.44 -5.12
N TYR A 92 20.10 3.96 -6.34
CA TYR A 92 19.36 4.31 -7.55
C TYR A 92 17.85 4.06 -7.40
N TRP A 93 17.49 2.90 -6.86
CA TRP A 93 16.11 2.52 -6.59
C TRP A 93 15.48 3.45 -5.55
N ARG A 94 16.14 3.70 -4.42
CA ARG A 94 15.62 4.54 -3.34
C ARG A 94 15.26 5.94 -3.80
N ASP A 95 16.15 6.57 -4.56
CA ASP A 95 15.99 7.94 -5.07
C ASP A 95 14.79 8.07 -6.02
N ARG A 96 14.34 6.94 -6.59
CA ARG A 96 13.26 6.89 -7.56
C ARG A 96 11.97 6.34 -6.98
N PHE A 97 12.06 5.35 -6.12
CA PHE A 97 10.89 4.70 -5.51
C PHE A 97 10.07 5.70 -4.69
N PHE A 98 10.73 6.61 -4.00
CA PHE A 98 10.11 7.69 -3.21
C PHE A 98 9.96 9.01 -3.99
N ALA A 99 9.95 8.98 -5.31
CA ALA A 99 9.73 10.16 -6.14
C ALA A 99 8.37 10.09 -6.85
N GLU A 100 7.57 11.16 -6.78
CA GLU A 100 6.21 11.23 -7.34
C GLU A 100 6.09 10.72 -8.78
N ARG A 101 7.07 11.03 -9.63
CA ARG A 101 7.06 10.67 -11.04
C ARG A 101 7.03 9.16 -11.30
N TYR A 102 7.38 8.33 -10.29
CA TYR A 102 7.38 6.88 -10.40
C TYR A 102 6.08 6.23 -9.93
N LEU A 103 5.23 6.93 -9.18
CA LEU A 103 3.93 6.41 -8.72
C LEU A 103 3.01 6.01 -9.88
N LYS A 104 3.22 6.56 -11.06
CA LYS A 104 2.47 6.22 -12.28
C LYS A 104 2.65 4.77 -12.75
N TYR A 105 3.68 4.08 -12.26
CA TYR A 105 4.00 2.69 -12.58
C TYR A 105 3.38 1.70 -11.59
N ASP A 106 2.74 2.15 -10.52
CA ASP A 106 1.99 1.28 -9.62
C ASP A 106 0.84 0.62 -10.38
N ALA A 107 0.67 -0.69 -10.18
CA ALA A 107 -0.51 -1.40 -10.65
C ALA A 107 -1.61 -1.35 -9.58
N VAL A 108 -2.87 -1.25 -10.00
CA VAL A 108 -4.00 -1.29 -9.08
C VAL A 108 -4.32 -2.73 -8.71
N MET A 109 -4.56 -2.98 -7.43
CA MET A 109 -5.03 -4.29 -6.97
C MET A 109 -6.44 -4.56 -7.50
N GLU A 110 -6.69 -5.82 -7.85
CA GLU A 110 -7.93 -6.24 -8.47
C GLU A 110 -9.14 -5.94 -7.59
N GLY A 111 -10.14 -5.24 -8.16
CA GLY A 111 -11.37 -4.82 -7.47
C GLY A 111 -11.20 -3.64 -6.50
N ALA A 112 -10.00 -3.07 -6.35
CA ALA A 112 -9.73 -2.05 -5.33
C ALA A 112 -10.50 -0.74 -5.57
N VAL A 113 -10.59 -0.29 -6.82
CA VAL A 113 -11.33 0.93 -7.17
C VAL A 113 -12.83 0.74 -6.94
N GLU A 114 -13.37 -0.36 -7.48
CA GLU A 114 -14.78 -0.71 -7.35
C GLU A 114 -15.18 -0.85 -5.89
N TYR A 115 -14.34 -1.49 -5.07
CA TYR A 115 -14.63 -1.71 -3.67
C TYR A 115 -14.60 -0.43 -2.84
N THR A 116 -13.62 0.45 -3.07
CA THR A 116 -13.56 1.75 -2.36
C THR A 116 -14.77 2.62 -2.71
N ARG A 117 -15.24 2.59 -3.96
CA ARG A 117 -16.47 3.27 -4.38
C ARG A 117 -17.71 2.63 -3.75
N ALA A 118 -17.79 1.29 -3.74
CA ALA A 118 -18.89 0.59 -3.08
C ALA A 118 -18.99 0.91 -1.58
N CYS A 119 -17.86 1.16 -0.89
CA CYS A 119 -17.88 1.62 0.50
C CYS A 119 -18.57 2.98 0.64
N LEU A 120 -18.26 3.95 -0.24
CA LEU A 120 -18.94 5.26 -0.24
C LEU A 120 -20.43 5.13 -0.55
N GLU A 121 -20.78 4.35 -1.58
CA GLU A 121 -22.16 4.10 -1.98
C GLU A 121 -22.97 3.41 -0.87
N ALA A 122 -22.31 2.57 -0.07
CA ALA A 122 -22.92 1.94 1.11
C ALA A 122 -23.05 2.90 2.33
N GLY A 123 -22.56 4.14 2.22
CA GLY A 123 -22.67 5.16 3.26
C GLY A 123 -21.50 5.21 4.24
N ALA A 124 -20.35 4.55 3.93
CA ALA A 124 -19.14 4.70 4.74
C ALA A 124 -18.18 5.71 4.09
N GLY A 125 -17.52 6.53 4.90
CA GLY A 125 -16.37 7.31 4.45
C GLY A 125 -15.18 6.39 4.12
N VAL A 126 -14.32 6.83 3.20
CA VAL A 126 -13.08 6.15 2.82
C VAL A 126 -11.89 6.95 3.30
N VAL A 127 -11.01 6.33 4.07
CA VAL A 127 -9.78 6.98 4.58
C VAL A 127 -8.57 6.19 4.08
N TYR A 128 -7.72 6.84 3.29
CA TYR A 128 -6.42 6.31 2.92
C TYR A 128 -5.40 6.67 4.01
N LEU A 129 -4.79 5.68 4.65
CA LEU A 129 -3.73 5.84 5.66
C LEU A 129 -2.45 5.20 5.17
N ALA A 130 -1.55 5.97 4.58
CA ALA A 130 -0.38 5.43 3.89
C ALA A 130 0.94 5.92 4.50
N GLY A 131 1.96 5.07 4.40
CA GLY A 131 3.35 5.37 4.77
C GLY A 131 4.07 6.34 3.82
N ARG A 132 3.40 6.85 2.79
CA ARG A 132 3.91 7.92 1.91
C ARG A 132 3.98 9.22 2.68
N ASP A 133 5.00 10.04 2.44
CA ASP A 133 5.14 11.34 3.12
C ASP A 133 4.52 12.51 2.33
N ILE A 134 4.15 13.56 3.07
CA ILE A 134 3.53 14.75 2.48
C ILE A 134 4.52 15.52 1.60
N THR A 135 5.79 15.57 1.99
CA THR A 135 6.80 16.41 1.35
C THR A 135 7.06 16.00 -0.09
N ASP A 136 7.26 14.71 -0.32
CA ASP A 136 7.73 14.19 -1.59
C ASP A 136 6.67 13.42 -2.39
N LEU A 137 5.56 12.99 -1.74
CA LEU A 137 4.62 12.05 -2.37
C LEU A 137 3.15 12.48 -2.40
N LEU A 138 2.78 13.61 -1.77
CA LEU A 138 1.37 14.03 -1.71
C LEU A 138 0.76 14.27 -3.10
N GLY A 139 1.40 15.08 -3.93
CA GLY A 139 0.89 15.46 -5.26
C GLY A 139 0.75 14.26 -6.18
N GLY A 140 1.79 13.42 -6.20
CA GLY A 140 1.81 12.18 -6.98
C GLY A 140 0.77 11.16 -6.48
N THR A 141 0.56 11.06 -5.16
CA THR A 141 -0.46 10.17 -4.59
C THR A 141 -1.87 10.61 -5.01
N VAL A 142 -2.21 11.89 -4.88
CA VAL A 142 -3.51 12.43 -5.33
C VAL A 142 -3.70 12.23 -6.84
N THR A 143 -2.65 12.49 -7.63
CA THR A 143 -2.68 12.29 -9.09
C THR A 143 -2.90 10.82 -9.44
N SER A 144 -2.23 9.89 -8.76
CA SER A 144 -2.38 8.46 -8.97
C SER A 144 -3.78 7.97 -8.61
N LEU A 145 -4.31 8.36 -7.45
CA LEU A 145 -5.67 8.00 -7.03
C LEU A 145 -6.72 8.47 -8.07
N ARG A 146 -6.62 9.73 -8.52
CA ARG A 146 -7.52 10.27 -9.57
C ARG A 146 -7.40 9.54 -10.88
N LYS A 147 -6.17 9.30 -11.35
CA LYS A 147 -5.90 8.61 -12.62
C LYS A 147 -6.58 7.25 -12.68
N TRP A 148 -6.55 6.51 -11.59
CA TRP A 148 -7.10 5.16 -11.53
C TRP A 148 -8.59 5.12 -11.17
N GLY A 149 -9.18 6.27 -10.82
CA GLY A 149 -10.60 6.37 -10.51
C GLY A 149 -10.96 6.09 -9.05
N PHE A 150 -9.98 6.05 -8.16
CA PHE A 150 -10.26 6.02 -6.72
C PHE A 150 -10.98 7.29 -6.28
N PRO A 151 -11.89 7.21 -5.31
CA PRO A 151 -12.52 8.40 -4.75
C PRO A 151 -11.45 9.24 -4.01
N ILE A 152 -11.31 10.50 -4.42
CA ILE A 152 -10.41 11.48 -3.78
C ILE A 152 -10.85 12.91 -4.08
N GLY A 153 -10.86 13.77 -3.06
CA GLY A 153 -11.41 15.11 -3.17
C GLY A 153 -12.96 15.13 -3.20
N GLU A 154 -13.57 14.07 -2.72
CA GLU A 154 -15.01 13.88 -2.57
C GLU A 154 -15.40 13.95 -1.09
N VAL A 155 -16.66 14.28 -0.79
CA VAL A 155 -17.18 14.28 0.59
C VAL A 155 -17.09 12.86 1.17
N GLY A 156 -16.66 12.75 2.41
CA GLY A 156 -16.48 11.44 3.07
C GLY A 156 -15.14 10.77 2.74
N VAL A 157 -14.23 11.42 1.98
CA VAL A 157 -12.92 10.85 1.65
C VAL A 157 -11.80 11.61 2.34
N GLY A 158 -10.93 10.87 3.03
CA GLY A 158 -9.73 11.38 3.71
C GLY A 158 -8.44 10.76 3.18
N LEU A 159 -7.37 11.56 3.17
CA LEU A 159 -6.00 11.10 2.87
C LEU A 159 -5.10 11.51 4.02
N VAL A 160 -4.46 10.53 4.67
CA VAL A 160 -3.59 10.72 5.83
C VAL A 160 -2.22 10.12 5.50
N LEU A 161 -1.23 10.99 5.35
CA LEU A 161 0.14 10.67 4.99
C LEU A 161 1.09 11.03 6.13
N LYS A 162 2.31 10.46 6.12
CA LYS A 162 3.35 10.85 7.07
C LYS A 162 3.71 12.34 6.91
N PRO A 163 4.02 13.04 8.00
CA PRO A 163 4.46 14.43 7.90
C PRO A 163 5.79 14.55 7.14
N ASP A 164 6.67 13.57 7.28
CA ASP A 164 7.97 13.51 6.63
C ASP A 164 8.49 12.06 6.54
N ALA A 165 9.59 11.85 5.81
CA ALA A 165 10.20 10.53 5.57
C ALA A 165 10.95 9.95 6.79
N THR A 166 11.15 10.69 7.88
CA THR A 166 11.97 10.23 9.04
C THR A 166 11.24 9.23 9.93
N LEU A 167 9.91 9.24 9.90
CA LEU A 167 9.10 8.28 10.64
C LEU A 167 9.02 6.95 9.91
N SER A 168 9.12 5.84 10.64
CA SER A 168 8.78 4.55 10.08
C SER A 168 7.26 4.44 9.88
N ASP A 169 6.83 3.64 8.89
CA ASP A 169 5.42 3.46 8.57
C ASP A 169 4.64 2.88 9.74
N GLU A 170 5.21 1.89 10.43
CA GLU A 170 4.59 1.29 11.62
C GLU A 170 4.41 2.32 12.74
N ALA A 171 5.45 3.09 13.06
CA ALA A 171 5.38 4.10 14.13
C ALA A 171 4.34 5.18 13.80
N PHE A 172 4.31 5.65 12.55
CA PHE A 172 3.33 6.61 12.08
C PHE A 172 1.89 6.07 12.18
N LYS A 173 1.63 4.88 11.61
CA LYS A 173 0.29 4.27 11.63
C LYS A 173 -0.17 4.00 13.06
N ARG A 174 0.71 3.46 13.91
CA ARG A 174 0.43 3.21 15.34
C ARG A 174 0.02 4.49 16.08
N ALA A 175 0.73 5.59 15.86
CA ALA A 175 0.43 6.87 16.48
C ALA A 175 -0.84 7.53 15.93
N THR A 176 -1.14 7.32 14.65
CA THR A 176 -2.24 7.99 13.93
C THR A 176 -3.58 7.30 14.13
N MET A 177 -3.61 5.96 14.15
CA MET A 177 -4.86 5.17 14.23
C MET A 177 -5.83 5.64 15.32
N PRO A 178 -5.43 5.90 16.58
CA PRO A 178 -6.38 6.34 17.60
C PRO A 178 -7.11 7.65 17.25
N SER A 179 -6.47 8.53 16.46
CA SER A 179 -7.02 9.82 16.07
C SER A 179 -8.04 9.74 14.92
N LEU A 180 -8.05 8.65 14.14
CA LEU A 180 -9.02 8.44 13.06
C LEU A 180 -10.47 8.37 13.57
N ARG A 181 -10.68 8.06 14.84
CA ARG A 181 -12.01 8.15 15.50
C ARG A 181 -12.63 9.54 15.45
N ARG A 182 -11.83 10.59 15.21
CA ARG A 182 -12.34 11.95 14.99
C ARG A 182 -12.93 12.14 13.60
N MET A 183 -12.61 11.26 12.66
CA MET A 183 -13.16 11.28 11.30
C MET A 183 -14.45 10.46 11.20
N GLY A 184 -14.63 9.46 12.08
CA GLY A 184 -15.78 8.59 12.09
C GLY A 184 -15.55 7.31 12.89
N ALA A 185 -16.55 6.44 12.91
CA ALA A 185 -16.47 5.12 13.50
C ALA A 185 -15.70 4.17 12.54
N VAL A 186 -14.50 3.76 12.89
CA VAL A 186 -13.73 2.81 12.08
C VAL A 186 -14.43 1.45 12.11
N ILE A 187 -15.06 1.07 11.03
CA ILE A 187 -15.77 -0.22 10.88
C ILE A 187 -14.95 -1.29 10.20
N ALA A 188 -13.95 -0.89 9.39
CA ALA A 188 -13.01 -1.82 8.79
C ALA A 188 -11.64 -1.15 8.56
N PHE A 189 -10.59 -1.99 8.51
CA PHE A 189 -9.21 -1.60 8.24
C PHE A 189 -8.54 -2.66 7.36
N PHE A 190 -7.86 -2.22 6.29
CA PHE A 190 -7.18 -3.09 5.34
C PHE A 190 -5.72 -2.66 5.16
N ASP A 191 -4.79 -3.60 5.30
CA ASP A 191 -3.34 -3.38 5.19
C ASP A 191 -2.66 -4.71 4.81
N ASN A 192 -1.51 -4.67 4.18
CA ASN A 192 -0.71 -5.86 3.86
C ASN A 192 0.32 -6.20 4.94
N GLU A 193 0.56 -5.30 5.89
CA GLU A 193 1.52 -5.53 6.98
C GLU A 193 0.83 -6.11 8.22
N PRO A 194 1.15 -7.35 8.63
CA PRO A 194 0.56 -7.97 9.81
C PRO A 194 0.71 -7.15 11.09
N ALA A 195 1.82 -6.41 11.24
CA ALA A 195 2.04 -5.53 12.38
C ALA A 195 0.98 -4.42 12.46
N ASN A 196 0.67 -3.78 11.33
CA ASN A 196 -0.34 -2.73 11.23
C ASN A 196 -1.75 -3.30 11.50
N CYS A 197 -2.06 -4.47 10.93
CA CYS A 197 -3.32 -5.16 11.17
C CYS A 197 -3.52 -5.49 12.66
N ASN A 198 -2.47 -5.96 13.35
CA ASN A 198 -2.51 -6.24 14.78
C ASN A 198 -2.76 -4.97 15.61
N VAL A 199 -2.11 -3.85 15.23
CA VAL A 199 -2.35 -2.55 15.87
C VAL A 199 -3.78 -2.08 15.63
N ALA A 200 -4.30 -2.20 14.41
CA ALA A 200 -5.67 -1.85 14.09
C ALA A 200 -6.67 -2.70 14.88
N ARG A 201 -6.44 -4.00 14.97
CA ARG A 201 -7.26 -4.93 15.76
C ARG A 201 -7.33 -4.53 17.23
N ALA A 202 -6.18 -4.19 17.82
CA ALA A 202 -6.11 -3.74 19.22
C ALA A 202 -6.78 -2.36 19.42
N THR A 203 -6.65 -1.45 18.45
CA THR A 203 -7.19 -0.09 18.53
C THR A 203 -8.70 -0.07 18.30
N TYR A 204 -9.21 -0.92 17.41
CA TYR A 204 -10.61 -0.97 16.96
C TYR A 204 -11.19 -2.38 17.16
N PRO A 205 -11.47 -2.81 18.40
CA PRO A 205 -11.86 -4.20 18.68
C PRO A 205 -13.14 -4.64 17.96
N ASP A 206 -14.00 -3.72 17.57
CA ASP A 206 -15.23 -4.02 16.83
C ASP A 206 -15.07 -3.93 15.30
N ALA A 207 -13.94 -3.43 14.79
CA ALA A 207 -13.71 -3.32 13.35
C ALA A 207 -13.41 -4.68 12.70
N ILE A 208 -13.77 -4.82 11.44
CA ILE A 208 -13.31 -5.91 10.59
C ILE A 208 -11.90 -5.56 10.10
N VAL A 209 -10.90 -6.38 10.43
CA VAL A 209 -9.53 -6.17 9.96
C VAL A 209 -9.21 -7.22 8.91
N GLY A 210 -8.84 -6.77 7.72
CA GLY A 210 -8.43 -7.59 6.59
C GLY A 210 -6.94 -7.43 6.30
N LEU A 211 -6.22 -8.56 6.28
CA LEU A 211 -4.84 -8.63 5.83
C LEU A 211 -4.81 -8.95 4.34
N ILE A 212 -4.25 -8.07 3.52
CA ILE A 212 -4.12 -8.31 2.09
C ILE A 212 -2.91 -9.21 1.83
N GLU A 213 -3.14 -10.34 1.18
CA GLU A 213 -2.14 -11.38 0.91
C GLU A 213 -1.21 -10.99 -0.24
N THR A 214 -0.43 -9.94 -0.03
CA THR A 214 0.64 -9.50 -0.91
C THR A 214 2.00 -9.71 -0.23
N GLN A 215 2.93 -8.80 -0.43
CA GLN A 215 4.22 -8.85 0.24
C GLN A 215 4.16 -8.09 1.57
N SER A 216 4.82 -8.61 2.59
CA SER A 216 5.02 -7.93 3.88
C SER A 216 6.49 -8.02 4.30
N VAL A 217 6.85 -7.22 5.31
CA VAL A 217 8.23 -7.22 5.83
C VAL A 217 8.64 -8.63 6.29
N PRO A 218 9.82 -9.13 5.90
CA PRO A 218 10.32 -10.41 6.36
C PRO A 218 10.45 -10.45 7.89
N GLY A 219 9.93 -11.52 8.50
CA GLY A 219 9.90 -11.65 9.94
C GLY A 219 8.77 -10.87 10.64
N ALA A 220 7.78 -10.39 9.89
CA ALA A 220 6.57 -9.78 10.44
C ALA A 220 5.93 -10.65 11.52
N PRO A 221 5.31 -10.06 12.56
CA PRO A 221 4.59 -10.81 13.58
C PRO A 221 3.42 -11.57 12.93
N LYS A 222 3.04 -12.69 13.55
CA LYS A 222 1.82 -13.39 13.12
C LYS A 222 0.61 -12.48 13.30
N PRO A 223 -0.32 -12.45 12.31
CA PRO A 223 -1.58 -11.75 12.48
C PRO A 223 -2.41 -12.39 13.61
N ASP A 224 -3.16 -11.58 14.33
CA ASP A 224 -4.16 -12.06 15.30
C ASP A 224 -5.14 -13.03 14.61
N ALA A 225 -5.58 -14.04 15.31
CA ALA A 225 -6.44 -15.10 14.74
C ALA A 225 -7.81 -14.60 14.24
N SER A 226 -8.25 -13.41 14.64
CA SER A 226 -9.47 -12.77 14.16
C SER A 226 -9.30 -11.93 12.90
N ILE A 227 -8.06 -11.74 12.43
CA ILE A 227 -7.76 -11.02 11.20
C ILE A 227 -7.95 -11.98 10.02
N GLU A 228 -8.75 -11.55 9.06
CA GLU A 228 -9.07 -12.37 7.90
C GLU A 228 -8.15 -12.03 6.71
N ALA A 229 -7.55 -13.07 6.12
CA ALA A 229 -6.73 -12.91 4.92
C ALA A 229 -7.60 -12.71 3.67
N ILE A 230 -7.19 -11.79 2.82
CA ILE A 230 -7.92 -11.38 1.61
C ILE A 230 -6.96 -11.30 0.44
N ALA A 231 -7.23 -12.05 -0.63
CA ALA A 231 -6.37 -12.10 -1.81
C ALA A 231 -6.50 -10.84 -2.70
N ASN A 232 -7.69 -10.24 -2.77
CA ASN A 232 -8.00 -9.05 -3.58
C ASN A 232 -9.32 -8.42 -3.11
N PHE A 233 -9.76 -7.34 -3.79
CA PHE A 233 -10.98 -6.60 -3.46
C PHE A 233 -12.19 -6.93 -4.36
N ARG A 234 -12.19 -8.04 -5.06
CA ARG A 234 -13.35 -8.46 -5.84
C ARG A 234 -14.54 -8.76 -4.94
N LEU A 235 -15.68 -8.17 -5.27
CA LEU A 235 -16.98 -8.60 -4.77
C LEU A 235 -17.41 -9.83 -5.59
N VAL A 236 -17.75 -10.92 -4.92
CA VAL A 236 -18.11 -12.20 -5.52
C VAL A 236 -19.64 -12.31 -5.58
#